data_1714c29acff58935bc1ffe769b49a453
#
_entry.id   1714c29acff58935bc1ffe769b49a453
#
_cell.length_a   1.000
_cell.length_b   1.000
_cell.length_c   1.000
_cell.angle_alpha   90.00
_cell.angle_beta   90.00
_cell.angle_gamma   90.00
#
_symmetry.space_group_name_H-M   'P 1'
#
loop_
_entity.id
_entity.type
_entity.pdbx_description
1 polymer ?
#
loop_
_entity_poly.entity_id
_entity_poly.type
_entity_poly.pdbx_seq_one_letter_code
_entity_poly.pdbx_strand_id
1 'polypeptide(L)'
;VDKFQFHVPITLNFKATGRGNINDKVLEIIRNNGIKHVIGIDRGERHLLYLSLIDLKGNIIKQMTLNDIVNEYRGHTYATNYKDLLAEREDNRTEARRNWKKIDNIKEIKQGYLAQVVHIISKMMVEYKAIVILEDLNMGFMRGRQKIERSVYEQFEKSLIEKLNYYVDKQKDEEEVGGLLHALQLTSKFKSFKELGKQSGCLFYVPAWNTSKIDPVTGFVNLFDTKYVNVEKARAFFSNFDAIRYNAEKDWFEFAFNYSNFTDKAKDTREKWTLCTHGTSIRTFRNPSKLNQWDSEEVVLTDKFKKVFEKAGIDICGNLKNAICALKEKAHLEKLMQLMKLLLQMRNSKPNTEVDYMISPVADEQGNFYDSRCGNSALPDNADANGAYNIARKG
;
A
#
# COMPACT_ATOMS: atom_id res chain seq x y z
N VAL A 1 -3.27 18.42 -50.15
CA VAL A 1 -3.21 16.97 -50.42
C VAL A 1 -4.03 16.31 -49.34
N ASP A 2 -5.17 15.75 -49.74
CA ASP A 2 -6.08 15.04 -48.80
C ASP A 2 -5.40 13.76 -48.34
N LYS A 3 -5.29 13.60 -47.02
CA LYS A 3 -4.75 12.38 -46.42
C LYS A 3 -5.94 11.48 -46.00
N PHE A 4 -5.98 10.28 -46.57
CA PHE A 4 -6.93 9.26 -46.19
C PHE A 4 -6.29 8.33 -45.16
N GLN A 5 -6.97 8.05 -44.06
CA GLN A 5 -6.60 7.03 -43.08
C GLN A 5 -7.53 5.82 -43.25
N PHE A 6 -6.92 4.67 -43.50
CA PHE A 6 -7.64 3.40 -43.52
C PHE A 6 -7.44 2.68 -42.16
N HIS A 7 -8.53 2.38 -41.47
CA HIS A 7 -8.51 1.54 -40.28
C HIS A 7 -8.87 0.11 -40.70
N VAL A 8 -7.87 -0.78 -40.68
CA VAL A 8 -8.08 -2.18 -40.95
C VAL A 8 -8.16 -2.93 -39.59
N PRO A 9 -9.33 -3.37 -39.10
CA PRO A 9 -9.42 -4.18 -37.90
C PRO A 9 -8.87 -5.57 -38.23
N ILE A 10 -7.81 -5.98 -37.50
CA ILE A 10 -7.26 -7.33 -37.58
C ILE A 10 -7.69 -8.07 -36.31
N THR A 11 -8.44 -9.16 -36.47
CA THR A 11 -8.78 -10.04 -35.37
C THR A 11 -7.81 -11.21 -35.35
N LEU A 12 -6.95 -11.27 -34.36
CA LEU A 12 -6.04 -12.39 -34.14
C LEU A 12 -6.80 -13.45 -33.35
N ASN A 13 -7.20 -14.53 -33.99
CA ASN A 13 -7.82 -15.69 -33.35
C ASN A 13 -6.72 -16.63 -32.88
N PHE A 14 -6.22 -16.40 -31.65
CA PHE A 14 -5.33 -17.36 -31.01
C PHE A 14 -6.14 -18.60 -30.62
N LYS A 15 -5.83 -19.75 -31.17
CA LYS A 15 -6.37 -21.02 -30.71
C LYS A 15 -5.79 -21.31 -29.33
N ALA A 16 -6.57 -21.13 -28.28
CA ALA A 16 -6.21 -21.64 -26.97
C ALA A 16 -5.94 -23.13 -27.09
N THR A 17 -4.72 -23.56 -26.85
CA THR A 17 -4.36 -24.99 -26.84
C THR A 17 -5.03 -25.66 -25.66
N GLY A 18 -6.17 -26.28 -25.89
CA GLY A 18 -6.87 -27.15 -24.93
C GLY A 18 -8.17 -26.59 -24.34
N ARG A 19 -9.00 -27.48 -23.83
CA ARG A 19 -10.31 -27.22 -23.21
C ARG A 19 -10.24 -26.92 -21.69
N GLY A 20 -9.07 -26.64 -21.13
CA GLY A 20 -8.92 -26.44 -19.70
C GLY A 20 -9.18 -24.99 -19.25
N ASN A 21 -9.50 -24.83 -17.97
CA ASN A 21 -9.58 -23.52 -17.33
C ASN A 21 -8.18 -22.88 -17.34
N ILE A 22 -8.07 -21.61 -17.78
CA ILE A 22 -6.77 -20.89 -17.83
C ILE A 22 -6.14 -20.78 -16.43
N ASN A 23 -6.94 -20.62 -15.38
CA ASN A 23 -6.44 -20.53 -14.02
C ASN A 23 -5.74 -21.81 -13.57
N ASP A 24 -6.31 -22.97 -13.90
CA ASP A 24 -5.71 -24.28 -13.55
C ASP A 24 -4.37 -24.48 -14.25
N LYS A 25 -4.27 -24.06 -15.52
CA LYS A 25 -3.00 -24.09 -16.27
C LYS A 25 -1.95 -23.17 -15.67
N VAL A 26 -2.34 -21.95 -15.27
CA VAL A 26 -1.42 -21.01 -14.62
C VAL A 26 -0.95 -21.56 -13.28
N LEU A 27 -1.83 -22.15 -12.48
CA LEU A 27 -1.48 -22.80 -11.21
C LEU A 27 -0.51 -23.98 -11.42
N GLU A 28 -0.69 -24.75 -12.47
CA GLU A 28 0.25 -25.82 -12.86
C GLU A 28 1.63 -25.26 -13.22
N ILE A 29 1.70 -24.18 -14.00
CA ILE A 29 2.96 -23.48 -14.33
C ILE A 29 3.66 -22.98 -13.06
N ILE A 30 2.91 -22.39 -12.13
CA ILE A 30 3.45 -21.90 -10.84
C ILE A 30 4.02 -23.06 -10.03
N ARG A 31 3.28 -24.16 -9.88
CA ARG A 31 3.73 -25.37 -9.14
C ARG A 31 4.98 -25.99 -9.74
N ASN A 32 5.13 -25.92 -11.05
CA ASN A 32 6.30 -26.42 -11.78
C ASN A 32 7.47 -25.40 -11.86
N ASN A 33 7.48 -24.39 -10.97
CA ASN A 33 8.49 -23.33 -10.93
C ASN A 33 8.61 -22.50 -12.23
N GLY A 34 7.53 -22.40 -12.99
CA GLY A 34 7.49 -21.56 -14.20
C GLY A 34 7.48 -20.06 -13.89
N ILE A 35 6.98 -19.66 -12.71
CA ILE A 35 6.98 -18.28 -12.21
C ILE A 35 8.14 -18.10 -11.24
N LYS A 36 8.84 -16.96 -11.33
CA LYS A 36 10.03 -16.65 -10.53
C LYS A 36 9.90 -15.41 -9.66
N HIS A 37 8.96 -14.54 -9.98
CA HIS A 37 8.77 -13.25 -9.31
C HIS A 37 7.29 -12.96 -9.08
N VAL A 38 7.05 -12.05 -8.16
CA VAL A 38 5.73 -11.56 -7.82
C VAL A 38 5.71 -10.04 -7.91
N ILE A 39 4.72 -9.48 -8.58
CA ILE A 39 4.46 -8.05 -8.65
C ILE A 39 3.28 -7.74 -7.76
N GLY A 40 3.49 -7.04 -6.66
CA GLY A 40 2.42 -6.47 -5.84
C GLY A 40 2.12 -5.05 -6.30
N ILE A 41 0.85 -4.70 -6.39
CA ILE A 41 0.42 -3.36 -6.79
C ILE A 41 -0.51 -2.80 -5.72
N ASP A 42 -0.06 -1.73 -5.07
CA ASP A 42 -0.86 -0.92 -4.17
C ASP A 42 -1.59 0.19 -4.94
N ARG A 43 -2.83 0.45 -4.55
CA ARG A 43 -3.70 1.48 -5.10
C ARG A 43 -3.92 2.53 -4.03
N GLY A 44 -3.16 3.61 -4.10
CA GLY A 44 -3.05 4.60 -3.04
C GLY A 44 -3.68 5.97 -3.35
N GLU A 45 -3.73 6.80 -2.30
CA GLU A 45 -4.20 8.18 -2.40
C GLU A 45 -3.14 9.12 -3.00
N ARG A 46 -1.85 8.84 -2.77
CA ARG A 46 -0.72 9.65 -3.26
C ARG A 46 -0.21 9.18 -4.62
N HIS A 47 -0.15 7.89 -4.79
CA HIS A 47 0.22 7.24 -6.04
C HIS A 47 -1.01 6.51 -6.55
N LEU A 48 -1.39 6.77 -7.81
CA LEU A 48 -2.49 6.02 -8.41
C LEU A 48 -2.24 4.52 -8.28
N LEU A 49 -1.01 4.13 -8.62
CA LEU A 49 -0.50 2.78 -8.49
C LEU A 49 0.96 2.84 -8.05
N TYR A 50 1.33 2.02 -7.08
CA TYR A 50 2.70 1.76 -6.68
C TYR A 50 3.00 0.29 -6.89
N LEU A 51 4.16 -0.02 -7.46
CA LEU A 51 4.56 -1.37 -7.83
C LEU A 51 5.76 -1.83 -7.02
N SER A 52 5.72 -3.06 -6.50
CA SER A 52 6.86 -3.76 -5.93
C SER A 52 7.03 -5.11 -6.61
N LEU A 53 8.18 -5.33 -7.25
CA LEU A 53 8.61 -6.61 -7.82
C LEU A 53 9.53 -7.29 -6.82
N ILE A 54 9.17 -8.49 -6.40
CA ILE A 54 9.96 -9.31 -5.47
C ILE A 54 10.27 -10.67 -6.07
N ASP A 55 11.35 -11.31 -5.59
CA ASP A 55 11.59 -12.72 -5.84
C ASP A 55 10.73 -13.61 -4.91
N LEU A 56 10.77 -14.93 -5.10
CA LEU A 56 10.03 -15.89 -4.27
C LEU A 56 10.55 -16.01 -2.83
N LYS A 57 11.69 -15.39 -2.52
CA LYS A 57 12.23 -15.29 -1.15
C LYS A 57 11.78 -14.01 -0.44
N GLY A 58 11.11 -13.10 -1.16
CA GLY A 58 10.66 -11.81 -0.66
C GLY A 58 11.70 -10.69 -0.79
N ASN A 59 12.79 -10.90 -1.53
CA ASN A 59 13.76 -9.82 -1.79
C ASN A 59 13.21 -8.87 -2.83
N ILE A 60 13.36 -7.57 -2.59
CA ILE A 60 12.93 -6.52 -3.51
C ILE A 60 13.90 -6.46 -4.69
N ILE A 61 13.38 -6.64 -5.90
CA ILE A 61 14.12 -6.49 -7.16
C ILE A 61 13.93 -5.07 -7.71
N LYS A 62 12.71 -4.55 -7.61
CA LYS A 62 12.38 -3.21 -8.09
C LYS A 62 11.15 -2.67 -7.37
N GLN A 63 11.22 -1.38 -7.03
CA GLN A 63 10.05 -0.62 -6.57
C GLN A 63 9.91 0.65 -7.39
N MET A 64 8.70 1.03 -7.73
CA MET A 64 8.45 2.25 -8.48
C MET A 64 7.02 2.77 -8.35
N THR A 65 6.88 4.09 -8.34
CA THR A 65 5.58 4.71 -8.60
C THR A 65 5.22 4.61 -10.08
N LEU A 66 3.95 4.41 -10.37
CA LEU A 66 3.44 4.50 -11.74
C LEU A 66 2.77 5.86 -12.02
N ASN A 67 2.94 6.85 -11.13
CA ASN A 67 2.53 8.23 -11.41
C ASN A 67 3.39 8.86 -12.51
N ASP A 68 4.69 8.53 -12.52
CA ASP A 68 5.65 9.06 -13.48
C ASP A 68 5.99 7.97 -14.48
N ILE A 69 5.62 8.21 -15.73
CA ILE A 69 5.92 7.31 -16.84
C ILE A 69 6.86 8.01 -17.81
N VAL A 70 8.02 7.41 -18.00
CA VAL A 70 9.02 7.89 -18.95
C VAL A 70 9.10 6.91 -20.11
N ASN A 71 8.85 7.42 -21.32
CA ASN A 71 8.97 6.68 -22.55
C ASN A 71 10.04 7.30 -23.44
N GLU A 72 10.83 6.47 -24.11
CA GLU A 72 11.77 6.88 -25.14
C GLU A 72 11.26 6.47 -26.51
N TYR A 73 11.18 7.41 -27.44
CA TYR A 73 10.80 7.15 -28.79
C TYR A 73 11.62 8.01 -29.75
N ARG A 74 12.32 7.39 -30.68
CA ARG A 74 13.18 8.04 -31.72
C ARG A 74 14.19 9.03 -31.11
N GLY A 75 14.81 8.67 -29.96
CA GLY A 75 15.79 9.52 -29.29
C GLY A 75 15.20 10.68 -28.47
N HIS A 76 13.89 10.78 -28.38
CA HIS A 76 13.19 11.74 -27.51
C HIS A 76 12.60 11.06 -26.30
N THR A 77 12.77 11.69 -25.14
CA THR A 77 12.19 11.25 -23.86
C THR A 77 10.87 11.97 -23.62
N TYR A 78 9.81 11.20 -23.39
CA TYR A 78 8.47 11.70 -23.06
C TYR A 78 8.14 11.30 -21.63
N ALA A 79 7.98 12.29 -20.77
CA ALA A 79 7.54 12.07 -19.39
C ALA A 79 6.05 12.41 -19.26
N THR A 80 5.30 11.53 -18.62
CA THR A 80 3.89 11.75 -18.29
C THR A 80 3.72 11.61 -16.78
N ASN A 81 3.27 12.67 -16.11
CA ASN A 81 2.96 12.67 -14.69
C ASN A 81 1.45 12.64 -14.46
N TYR A 82 0.98 11.69 -13.67
CA TYR A 82 -0.45 11.52 -13.39
C TYR A 82 -1.04 12.68 -12.57
N LYS A 83 -0.26 13.25 -11.65
CA LYS A 83 -0.71 14.40 -10.83
C LYS A 83 -0.92 15.64 -11.69
N ASP A 84 -0.01 15.88 -12.64
CA ASP A 84 -0.12 17.00 -13.57
C ASP A 84 -1.35 16.85 -14.47
N LEU A 85 -1.61 15.64 -14.97
CA LEU A 85 -2.82 15.33 -15.72
C LEU A 85 -4.11 15.56 -14.91
N LEU A 86 -4.08 15.27 -13.61
CA LEU A 86 -5.23 15.54 -12.72
C LEU A 86 -5.40 17.03 -12.47
N ALA A 87 -4.31 17.79 -12.26
CA ALA A 87 -4.34 19.23 -12.04
C ALA A 87 -4.86 19.95 -13.28
N GLU A 88 -4.30 19.66 -14.45
CA GLU A 88 -4.77 20.19 -15.74
C GLU A 88 -6.27 19.92 -15.97
N ARG A 89 -6.71 18.72 -15.63
CA ARG A 89 -8.12 18.36 -15.69
C ARG A 89 -9.00 19.21 -14.79
N GLU A 90 -8.60 19.48 -13.55
CA GLU A 90 -9.40 20.27 -12.61
C GLU A 90 -9.45 21.73 -13.04
N ASP A 91 -8.36 22.26 -13.57
CA ASP A 91 -8.30 23.61 -14.15
C ASP A 91 -9.23 23.71 -15.37
N ASN A 92 -9.19 22.75 -16.27
CA ASN A 92 -10.08 22.68 -17.43
C ASN A 92 -11.56 22.56 -17.02
N ARG A 93 -11.88 21.78 -15.98
CA ARG A 93 -13.25 21.70 -15.43
C ARG A 93 -13.70 23.02 -14.84
N THR A 94 -12.83 23.71 -14.13
CA THR A 94 -13.13 25.01 -13.52
C THR A 94 -13.36 26.07 -14.58
N GLU A 95 -12.53 26.10 -15.61
CA GLU A 95 -12.69 26.99 -16.76
C GLU A 95 -13.98 26.69 -17.56
N ALA A 96 -14.23 25.42 -17.84
CA ALA A 96 -15.44 25.01 -18.55
C ALA A 96 -16.72 25.35 -17.78
N ARG A 97 -16.72 25.21 -16.45
CA ARG A 97 -17.84 25.64 -15.60
C ARG A 97 -18.09 27.15 -15.67
N ARG A 98 -17.00 27.95 -15.71
CA ARG A 98 -17.08 29.41 -15.84
C ARG A 98 -17.62 29.85 -17.22
N ASN A 99 -17.27 29.12 -18.26
CA ASN A 99 -17.53 29.49 -19.65
C ASN A 99 -18.67 28.68 -20.29
N TRP A 100 -19.36 27.81 -19.54
CA TRP A 100 -20.41 26.90 -20.03
C TRP A 100 -19.97 26.05 -21.26
N LYS A 101 -18.68 25.78 -21.37
CA LYS A 101 -18.12 24.96 -22.46
C LYS A 101 -18.14 23.48 -22.12
N LYS A 102 -18.34 22.64 -23.13
CA LYS A 102 -18.18 21.20 -22.99
C LYS A 102 -16.69 20.87 -22.94
N ILE A 103 -16.29 20.00 -21.99
CA ILE A 103 -14.90 19.54 -21.87
C ILE A 103 -14.74 18.34 -22.79
N ASP A 104 -13.95 18.50 -23.83
CA ASP A 104 -13.57 17.40 -24.73
C ASP A 104 -12.28 16.71 -24.22
N ASN A 105 -12.13 15.41 -24.51
CA ASN A 105 -10.91 14.61 -24.36
C ASN A 105 -10.43 14.18 -22.94
N ILE A 106 -11.15 14.48 -21.86
CA ILE A 106 -10.73 14.03 -20.49
C ILE A 106 -10.65 12.49 -20.38
N LYS A 107 -11.57 11.79 -21.03
CA LYS A 107 -11.62 10.33 -21.03
C LYS A 107 -10.42 9.73 -21.77
N GLU A 108 -9.99 10.35 -22.84
CA GLU A 108 -8.89 9.90 -23.68
C GLU A 108 -7.53 10.04 -22.98
N ILE A 109 -7.30 11.13 -22.27
CA ILE A 109 -6.06 11.36 -21.49
C ILE A 109 -5.89 10.26 -20.44
N LYS A 110 -6.95 9.92 -19.70
CA LYS A 110 -6.91 8.83 -18.72
C LYS A 110 -6.66 7.47 -19.36
N GLN A 111 -7.28 7.20 -20.49
CA GLN A 111 -7.10 5.95 -21.21
C GLN A 111 -5.67 5.81 -21.74
N GLY A 112 -5.10 6.89 -22.28
CA GLY A 112 -3.72 6.93 -22.75
C GLY A 112 -2.72 6.63 -21.64
N TYR A 113 -2.90 7.27 -20.46
CA TYR A 113 -2.06 6.99 -19.30
C TYR A 113 -2.19 5.54 -18.82
N LEU A 114 -3.42 5.03 -18.64
CA LEU A 114 -3.65 3.65 -18.23
C LEU A 114 -3.07 2.63 -19.23
N ALA A 115 -3.11 2.92 -20.52
CA ALA A 115 -2.49 2.06 -21.54
C ALA A 115 -0.97 1.95 -21.35
N GLN A 116 -0.29 3.06 -21.00
CA GLN A 116 1.14 3.06 -20.71
C GLN A 116 1.46 2.27 -19.43
N VAL A 117 0.70 2.48 -18.37
CA VAL A 117 0.83 1.71 -17.10
C VAL A 117 0.69 0.21 -17.36
N VAL A 118 -0.36 -0.18 -18.05
CA VAL A 118 -0.64 -1.58 -18.40
C VAL A 118 0.49 -2.17 -19.27
N HIS A 119 1.05 -1.37 -20.19
CA HIS A 119 2.19 -1.80 -21.00
C HIS A 119 3.42 -2.09 -20.15
N ILE A 120 3.78 -1.20 -19.20
CA ILE A 120 4.91 -1.41 -18.29
C ILE A 120 4.72 -2.68 -17.47
N ILE A 121 3.54 -2.87 -16.85
CA ILE A 121 3.26 -4.04 -16.01
C ILE A 121 3.33 -5.32 -16.84
N SER A 122 2.67 -5.37 -18.00
CA SER A 122 2.67 -6.55 -18.86
C SER A 122 4.06 -6.91 -19.38
N LYS A 123 4.88 -5.90 -19.72
CA LYS A 123 6.29 -6.10 -20.08
C LYS A 123 7.08 -6.72 -18.93
N MET A 124 6.95 -6.19 -17.72
CA MET A 124 7.62 -6.72 -16.54
C MET A 124 7.17 -8.15 -16.22
N MET A 125 5.89 -8.47 -16.37
CA MET A 125 5.40 -9.84 -16.15
C MET A 125 6.11 -10.87 -17.02
N VAL A 126 6.35 -10.53 -18.30
CA VAL A 126 7.05 -11.43 -19.24
C VAL A 126 8.55 -11.44 -18.97
N GLU A 127 9.18 -10.29 -18.83
CA GLU A 127 10.62 -10.14 -18.59
C GLU A 127 11.08 -10.90 -17.34
N TYR A 128 10.33 -10.75 -16.24
CA TYR A 128 10.66 -11.36 -14.95
C TYR A 128 9.95 -12.69 -14.69
N LYS A 129 9.13 -13.19 -15.60
CA LYS A 129 8.27 -14.37 -15.37
C LYS A 129 7.47 -14.21 -14.08
N ALA A 130 6.74 -13.10 -13.97
CA ALA A 130 6.06 -12.69 -12.75
C ALA A 130 4.53 -12.84 -12.85
N ILE A 131 3.91 -13.15 -11.72
CA ILE A 131 2.46 -12.97 -11.50
C ILE A 131 2.19 -11.59 -10.92
N VAL A 132 0.94 -11.13 -11.01
CA VAL A 132 0.48 -9.87 -10.40
C VAL A 132 -0.49 -10.16 -9.28
N ILE A 133 -0.25 -9.51 -8.15
CA ILE A 133 -1.13 -9.54 -6.98
C ILE A 133 -1.72 -8.15 -6.79
N LEU A 134 -3.05 -8.09 -6.68
CA LEU A 134 -3.84 -6.90 -6.42
C LEU A 134 -4.59 -7.06 -5.09
N GLU A 135 -5.00 -5.95 -4.50
CA GLU A 135 -5.95 -5.99 -3.39
C GLU A 135 -7.38 -6.20 -3.90
N ASP A 136 -8.14 -7.07 -3.21
CA ASP A 136 -9.59 -7.14 -3.39
C ASP A 136 -10.25 -5.98 -2.65
N LEU A 137 -10.58 -4.93 -3.39
CA LEU A 137 -11.21 -3.71 -2.86
C LEU A 137 -12.75 -3.75 -2.92
N ASN A 138 -13.37 -4.86 -3.32
CA ASN A 138 -14.81 -4.95 -3.46
C ASN A 138 -15.58 -4.65 -2.16
N MET A 139 -14.95 -4.82 -1.00
CA MET A 139 -15.55 -4.57 0.32
C MET A 139 -15.06 -3.29 1.01
N GLY A 140 -14.01 -2.61 0.52
CA GLY A 140 -13.26 -1.59 1.27
C GLY A 140 -13.45 -0.14 0.84
N PHE A 141 -13.85 0.16 -0.38
CA PHE A 141 -13.93 1.52 -0.94
C PHE A 141 -14.97 2.46 -0.29
N MET A 142 -15.87 1.93 0.51
CA MET A 142 -16.98 2.73 1.09
C MET A 142 -16.54 3.62 2.27
N ARG A 143 -15.32 3.51 2.80
CA ARG A 143 -14.88 4.17 4.05
C ARG A 143 -13.64 5.05 3.93
N GLY A 144 -13.07 5.25 2.75
CA GLY A 144 -11.90 6.09 2.53
C GLY A 144 -12.20 7.60 2.67
N ARG A 145 -11.19 8.38 3.11
CA ARG A 145 -11.28 9.84 3.25
C ARG A 145 -11.31 10.57 1.90
N GLN A 146 -10.81 9.96 0.85
CA GLN A 146 -10.87 10.47 -0.51
C GLN A 146 -11.76 9.57 -1.36
N LYS A 147 -12.56 10.18 -2.23
CA LYS A 147 -13.30 9.47 -3.27
C LYS A 147 -12.31 9.05 -4.36
N ILE A 148 -11.63 7.95 -4.14
CA ILE A 148 -10.85 7.32 -5.20
C ILE A 148 -11.84 6.96 -6.31
N GLU A 149 -11.54 7.34 -7.54
CA GLU A 149 -12.40 7.03 -8.67
C GLU A 149 -12.36 5.51 -8.92
N ARG A 150 -13.26 4.78 -8.29
CA ARG A 150 -13.43 3.32 -8.48
C ARG A 150 -13.38 2.93 -9.95
N SER A 151 -13.98 3.74 -10.82
CA SER A 151 -13.99 3.53 -12.26
C SER A 151 -12.59 3.49 -12.90
N VAL A 152 -11.60 4.18 -12.35
CA VAL A 152 -10.22 4.18 -12.87
C VAL A 152 -9.55 2.83 -12.59
N TYR A 153 -9.75 2.30 -11.38
CA TYR A 153 -9.19 0.99 -11.01
C TYR A 153 -9.87 -0.17 -11.74
N GLU A 154 -11.20 -0.13 -11.85
CA GLU A 154 -11.94 -1.11 -12.65
C GLU A 154 -11.49 -1.09 -14.11
N GLN A 155 -11.25 0.11 -14.67
CA GLN A 155 -10.74 0.26 -16.03
C GLN A 155 -9.28 -0.22 -16.15
N PHE A 156 -8.44 0.03 -15.14
CA PHE A 156 -7.08 -0.49 -15.07
C PHE A 156 -7.05 -2.02 -15.11
N GLU A 157 -7.80 -2.68 -14.21
CA GLU A 157 -7.85 -4.15 -14.14
C GLU A 157 -8.36 -4.75 -15.46
N LYS A 158 -9.45 -4.19 -16.00
CA LYS A 158 -9.98 -4.59 -17.30
C LYS A 158 -8.94 -4.47 -18.41
N SER A 159 -8.27 -3.32 -18.50
CA SER A 159 -7.27 -3.06 -19.55
C SER A 159 -6.05 -3.98 -19.40
N LEU A 160 -5.66 -4.32 -18.17
CA LEU A 160 -4.56 -5.26 -17.93
C LEU A 160 -4.96 -6.68 -18.39
N ILE A 161 -6.15 -7.16 -18.03
CA ILE A 161 -6.67 -8.45 -18.47
C ILE A 161 -6.74 -8.51 -20.00
N GLU A 162 -7.29 -7.47 -20.65
CA GLU A 162 -7.40 -7.40 -22.10
C GLU A 162 -6.01 -7.38 -22.76
N LYS A 163 -5.05 -6.64 -22.21
CA LYS A 163 -3.66 -6.59 -22.70
C LYS A 163 -2.99 -7.96 -22.64
N LEU A 164 -3.10 -8.64 -21.51
CA LEU A 164 -2.47 -9.95 -21.29
C LEU A 164 -3.07 -11.03 -22.18
N ASN A 165 -4.36 -10.95 -22.52
CA ASN A 165 -4.98 -11.87 -23.46
C ASN A 165 -4.38 -11.84 -24.86
N TYR A 166 -3.78 -10.72 -25.26
CA TYR A 166 -3.21 -10.52 -26.59
C TYR A 166 -1.70 -10.21 -26.54
N TYR A 167 -1.04 -10.55 -25.42
CA TYR A 167 0.39 -10.29 -25.31
C TYR A 167 1.18 -11.27 -26.18
N VAL A 168 2.02 -10.72 -27.04
CA VAL A 168 2.93 -11.45 -27.92
C VAL A 168 4.36 -10.98 -27.62
N ASP A 169 5.26 -11.93 -27.40
CA ASP A 169 6.69 -11.65 -27.26
C ASP A 169 7.31 -11.44 -28.66
N LYS A 170 7.59 -10.20 -28.99
CA LYS A 170 8.15 -9.80 -30.30
C LYS A 170 9.61 -10.25 -30.51
N GLN A 171 10.27 -10.73 -29.46
CA GLN A 171 11.64 -11.23 -29.54
C GLN A 171 11.72 -12.70 -29.89
N LYS A 172 10.56 -13.39 -29.90
CA LYS A 172 10.44 -14.81 -30.23
C LYS A 172 10.03 -15.02 -31.67
N ASP A 173 10.48 -16.13 -32.23
CA ASP A 173 10.01 -16.56 -33.54
C ASP A 173 8.51 -16.78 -33.54
N GLU A 174 7.86 -16.59 -34.67
CA GLU A 174 6.40 -16.64 -34.78
C GLU A 174 5.80 -17.98 -34.31
N GLU A 175 6.52 -19.07 -34.52
CA GLU A 175 6.09 -20.43 -34.16
C GLU A 175 6.54 -20.84 -32.75
N GLU A 176 7.39 -20.06 -32.07
CA GLU A 176 7.83 -20.35 -30.71
C GLU A 176 6.75 -20.02 -29.69
N VAL A 177 6.71 -20.77 -28.57
CA VAL A 177 5.76 -20.51 -27.49
C VAL A 177 5.91 -19.09 -26.94
N GLY A 178 4.86 -18.29 -27.05
CA GLY A 178 4.85 -16.87 -26.75
C GLY A 178 5.06 -15.96 -27.96
N GLY A 179 5.45 -16.51 -29.12
CA GLY A 179 5.52 -15.79 -30.39
C GLY A 179 4.13 -15.53 -30.99
N LEU A 180 4.09 -14.93 -32.19
CA LEU A 180 2.85 -14.44 -32.83
C LEU A 180 1.78 -15.50 -33.02
N LEU A 181 2.16 -16.71 -33.47
CA LEU A 181 1.23 -17.80 -33.74
C LEU A 181 0.87 -18.64 -32.50
N HIS A 182 1.68 -18.54 -31.44
CA HIS A 182 1.56 -19.28 -30.18
C HIS A 182 1.59 -18.36 -28.95
N ALA A 183 0.95 -17.20 -29.04
CA ALA A 183 0.84 -16.26 -27.95
C ALA A 183 0.22 -16.92 -26.71
N LEU A 184 0.84 -16.70 -25.56
CA LEU A 184 0.34 -17.18 -24.30
C LEU A 184 -0.77 -16.26 -23.79
N GLN A 185 -1.96 -16.80 -23.63
CA GLN A 185 -3.03 -16.15 -22.87
C GLN A 185 -2.76 -16.38 -21.39
N LEU A 186 -2.19 -15.37 -20.72
CA LEU A 186 -1.89 -15.43 -19.29
C LEU A 186 -3.11 -15.14 -18.40
N THR A 187 -4.20 -14.65 -18.98
CA THR A 187 -5.44 -14.36 -18.27
C THR A 187 -6.66 -14.89 -19.02
N SER A 188 -7.76 -15.10 -18.30
CA SER A 188 -9.06 -15.33 -18.91
C SER A 188 -9.54 -14.06 -19.60
N LYS A 189 -10.32 -14.22 -20.69
CA LYS A 189 -10.98 -13.08 -21.34
C LYS A 189 -11.88 -12.35 -20.34
N PHE A 190 -11.80 -11.02 -20.29
CA PHE A 190 -12.68 -10.22 -19.46
C PHE A 190 -14.15 -10.42 -19.88
N LYS A 191 -15.00 -10.80 -18.93
CA LYS A 191 -16.42 -11.06 -19.17
C LYS A 191 -17.31 -10.01 -18.49
N SER A 192 -17.02 -9.67 -17.24
CA SER A 192 -17.86 -8.82 -16.43
C SER A 192 -17.10 -8.20 -15.27
N PHE A 193 -17.44 -6.96 -14.91
CA PHE A 193 -16.93 -6.29 -13.68
C PHE A 193 -17.28 -7.03 -12.37
N LYS A 194 -18.25 -7.95 -12.40
CA LYS A 194 -18.60 -8.80 -11.24
C LYS A 194 -17.56 -9.88 -10.95
N GLU A 195 -16.67 -10.15 -11.89
CA GLU A 195 -15.59 -11.14 -11.76
C GLU A 195 -14.28 -10.52 -11.26
N LEU A 196 -14.19 -9.19 -11.19
CA LEU A 196 -13.03 -8.53 -10.57
C LEU A 196 -12.92 -8.94 -9.10
N GLY A 197 -11.69 -9.06 -8.61
CA GLY A 197 -11.39 -9.60 -7.27
C GLY A 197 -11.27 -11.11 -7.22
N LYS A 198 -11.42 -11.80 -8.35
CA LYS A 198 -11.20 -13.25 -8.49
C LYS A 198 -10.01 -13.51 -9.40
N GLN A 199 -9.30 -14.60 -9.18
CA GLN A 199 -8.17 -14.98 -10.02
C GLN A 199 -8.55 -14.96 -11.52
N SER A 200 -7.71 -14.31 -12.32
CA SER A 200 -7.76 -14.32 -13.77
C SER A 200 -6.37 -14.63 -14.32
N GLY A 201 -6.08 -15.90 -14.53
CA GLY A 201 -4.77 -16.37 -14.95
C GLY A 201 -3.67 -15.97 -13.96
N CYS A 202 -2.71 -15.15 -14.41
CA CYS A 202 -1.60 -14.61 -13.60
C CYS A 202 -1.97 -13.42 -12.73
N LEU A 203 -3.24 -12.99 -12.70
CA LEU A 203 -3.73 -11.97 -11.78
C LEU A 203 -4.40 -12.62 -10.58
N PHE A 204 -3.89 -12.33 -9.39
CA PHE A 204 -4.41 -12.81 -8.11
C PHE A 204 -4.86 -11.66 -7.25
N TYR A 205 -5.67 -11.96 -6.23
CA TYR A 205 -6.22 -10.96 -5.34
C TYR A 205 -6.03 -11.40 -3.89
N VAL A 206 -5.63 -10.45 -3.05
CA VAL A 206 -5.49 -10.65 -1.60
C VAL A 206 -6.42 -9.70 -0.86
N PRO A 207 -6.91 -10.08 0.33
CA PRO A 207 -7.70 -9.17 1.15
C PRO A 207 -6.93 -7.89 1.49
N ALA A 208 -7.57 -6.73 1.35
CA ALA A 208 -7.02 -5.40 1.60
C ALA A 208 -6.80 -5.09 3.11
N TRP A 209 -6.61 -6.13 3.93
CA TRP A 209 -6.47 -5.97 5.36
C TRP A 209 -5.02 -5.65 5.75
N ASN A 210 -4.81 -4.46 6.30
CA ASN A 210 -3.53 -4.00 6.85
C ASN A 210 -2.29 -4.06 5.94
N THR A 211 -2.43 -4.19 4.62
CA THR A 211 -1.31 -4.28 3.69
C THR A 211 -0.31 -3.14 3.84
N SER A 212 -0.78 -1.89 3.93
CA SER A 212 0.06 -0.71 4.12
C SER A 212 0.53 -0.47 5.58
N LYS A 213 0.16 -1.36 6.53
CA LYS A 213 0.42 -1.19 7.97
C LYS A 213 1.14 -2.37 8.60
N ILE A 214 1.70 -3.26 7.82
CA ILE A 214 2.55 -4.35 8.28
C ILE A 214 3.99 -3.88 8.19
N ASP A 215 4.73 -4.03 9.26
CA ASP A 215 6.18 -3.81 9.27
C ASP A 215 6.85 -4.83 8.33
N PRO A 216 7.59 -4.39 7.31
CA PRO A 216 8.18 -5.30 6.32
C PRO A 216 9.29 -6.18 6.89
N VAL A 217 9.89 -5.79 8.02
CA VAL A 217 11.01 -6.50 8.66
C VAL A 217 10.49 -7.48 9.71
N THR A 218 9.75 -6.98 10.69
CA THR A 218 9.32 -7.79 11.84
C THR A 218 7.97 -8.48 11.64
N GLY A 219 7.18 -8.04 10.65
CA GLY A 219 5.81 -8.49 10.47
C GLY A 219 4.83 -7.90 11.50
N PHE A 220 5.27 -6.93 12.32
CA PHE A 220 4.40 -6.29 13.28
C PHE A 220 3.20 -5.62 12.60
N VAL A 221 2.03 -5.81 13.19
CA VAL A 221 0.78 -5.17 12.75
C VAL A 221 -0.02 -4.68 13.97
N ASN A 222 -0.58 -3.48 13.86
CA ASN A 222 -1.39 -2.94 14.96
C ASN A 222 -2.76 -3.64 15.05
N LEU A 223 -2.94 -4.49 16.06
CA LEU A 223 -4.19 -5.19 16.40
C LEU A 223 -4.87 -4.63 17.67
N PHE A 224 -4.38 -3.52 18.21
CA PHE A 224 -4.89 -2.93 19.45
C PHE A 224 -6.11 -2.04 19.20
N ASP A 225 -7.09 -2.10 20.11
CA ASP A 225 -8.12 -1.06 20.21
C ASP A 225 -7.64 0.04 21.17
N THR A 226 -7.17 1.15 20.61
CA THR A 226 -6.66 2.30 21.38
C THR A 226 -7.72 3.39 21.61
N LYS A 227 -9.00 3.10 21.36
CA LYS A 227 -10.08 4.07 21.60
C LYS A 227 -10.30 4.23 23.10
N TYR A 228 -10.13 5.44 23.61
CA TYR A 228 -10.53 5.75 24.98
C TYR A 228 -12.07 5.64 25.12
N VAL A 229 -12.52 4.91 26.12
CA VAL A 229 -13.96 4.76 26.44
C VAL A 229 -14.22 5.31 27.84
N ASN A 230 -13.56 4.76 28.85
CA ASN A 230 -13.63 5.17 30.26
C ASN A 230 -12.34 4.77 31.00
N VAL A 231 -12.25 5.14 32.29
CA VAL A 231 -11.10 4.88 33.14
C VAL A 231 -10.83 3.39 33.31
N GLU A 232 -11.86 2.59 33.55
CA GLU A 232 -11.75 1.14 33.79
C GLU A 232 -11.18 0.43 32.57
N LYS A 233 -11.71 0.71 31.37
CA LYS A 233 -11.23 0.12 30.11
C LYS A 233 -9.82 0.56 29.75
N ALA A 234 -9.47 1.83 30.02
CA ALA A 234 -8.10 2.30 29.80
C ALA A 234 -7.11 1.60 30.74
N ARG A 235 -7.45 1.41 32.02
CA ARG A 235 -6.63 0.63 32.95
C ARG A 235 -6.50 -0.82 32.53
N ALA A 236 -7.60 -1.46 32.12
CA ALA A 236 -7.60 -2.83 31.60
C ALA A 236 -6.69 -2.96 30.38
N PHE A 237 -6.69 -1.98 29.45
CA PHE A 237 -5.79 -1.96 28.32
C PHE A 237 -4.32 -1.97 28.76
N PHE A 238 -3.91 -1.11 29.70
CA PHE A 238 -2.53 -1.07 30.19
C PHE A 238 -2.16 -2.27 31.08
N SER A 239 -3.12 -2.89 31.75
CA SER A 239 -2.87 -4.10 32.54
C SER A 239 -2.54 -5.33 31.69
N ASN A 240 -2.92 -5.34 30.41
CA ASN A 240 -2.64 -6.42 29.47
C ASN A 240 -1.19 -6.43 28.96
N PHE A 241 -0.41 -5.37 29.20
CA PHE A 241 1.04 -5.41 28.93
C PHE A 241 1.73 -6.25 30.00
N ASP A 242 2.74 -7.02 29.61
CA ASP A 242 3.55 -7.81 30.54
C ASP A 242 4.38 -6.89 31.43
N ALA A 243 5.03 -5.88 30.84
CA ALA A 243 5.79 -4.86 31.53
C ALA A 243 5.73 -3.51 30.78
N ILE A 244 5.77 -2.41 31.54
CA ILE A 244 5.96 -1.05 31.01
C ILE A 244 7.12 -0.45 31.79
N ARG A 245 8.19 -0.02 31.10
CA ARG A 245 9.39 0.51 31.72
C ARG A 245 10.01 1.64 30.90
N TYR A 246 10.82 2.47 31.56
CA TYR A 246 11.68 3.43 30.90
C TYR A 246 13.10 2.86 30.78
N ASN A 247 13.65 2.90 29.57
CA ASN A 247 15.01 2.51 29.29
C ASN A 247 15.86 3.78 29.29
N ALA A 248 16.65 4.00 30.34
CA ALA A 248 17.43 5.22 30.51
C ALA A 248 18.64 5.29 29.56
N GLU A 249 19.22 4.15 29.15
CA GLU A 249 20.36 4.12 28.22
C GLU A 249 19.95 4.55 26.81
N LYS A 250 18.74 4.16 26.40
CA LYS A 250 18.20 4.43 25.06
C LYS A 250 17.25 5.62 25.01
N ASP A 251 16.93 6.18 26.16
CA ASP A 251 15.99 7.28 26.34
C ASP A 251 14.63 7.06 25.67
N TRP A 252 13.99 5.92 25.96
CA TRP A 252 12.62 5.63 25.51
C TRP A 252 11.85 4.76 26.50
N PHE A 253 10.51 4.71 26.33
CA PHE A 253 9.63 3.78 27.05
C PHE A 253 9.44 2.51 26.24
N GLU A 254 9.40 1.37 26.94
CA GLU A 254 9.20 0.04 26.41
C GLU A 254 7.91 -0.55 26.97
N PHE A 255 7.07 -1.08 26.07
CA PHE A 255 5.81 -1.75 26.40
C PHE A 255 5.91 -3.20 25.92
N ALA A 256 6.28 -4.11 26.82
CA ALA A 256 6.38 -5.53 26.52
C ALA A 256 5.01 -6.20 26.59
N PHE A 257 4.68 -7.05 25.63
CA PHE A 257 3.39 -7.69 25.54
C PHE A 257 3.39 -8.99 24.74
N ASN A 258 2.34 -9.80 24.95
CA ASN A 258 1.93 -10.88 24.08
C ASN A 258 0.58 -10.50 23.44
N TYR A 259 0.39 -10.74 22.15
CA TYR A 259 -0.88 -10.44 21.47
C TYR A 259 -2.07 -11.19 22.06
N SER A 260 -1.87 -12.41 22.59
CA SER A 260 -2.92 -13.20 23.23
C SER A 260 -3.59 -12.47 24.40
N ASN A 261 -2.89 -11.49 25.03
CA ASN A 261 -3.47 -10.68 26.10
C ASN A 261 -4.46 -9.62 25.56
N PHE A 262 -4.46 -9.34 24.27
CA PHE A 262 -5.27 -8.28 23.65
C PHE A 262 -6.30 -8.78 22.64
N THR A 263 -6.05 -9.92 21.99
CA THR A 263 -6.92 -10.42 20.91
C THR A 263 -6.73 -11.91 20.65
N ASP A 264 -7.82 -12.61 20.38
CA ASP A 264 -7.81 -14.01 19.94
C ASP A 264 -7.42 -14.18 18.45
N LYS A 265 -7.22 -13.08 17.74
CA LYS A 265 -6.94 -13.11 16.28
C LYS A 265 -5.47 -13.37 15.94
N ALA A 266 -4.59 -13.39 16.92
CA ALA A 266 -3.15 -13.47 16.73
C ALA A 266 -2.59 -14.83 17.21
N LYS A 267 -3.15 -15.95 16.74
CA LYS A 267 -2.81 -17.29 17.21
C LYS A 267 -1.41 -17.77 16.83
N ASP A 268 -0.86 -17.27 15.72
CA ASP A 268 0.40 -17.75 15.11
C ASP A 268 1.50 -16.66 15.09
N THR A 269 1.47 -15.70 16.01
CA THR A 269 2.51 -14.68 16.12
C THR A 269 3.58 -15.09 17.14
N ARG A 270 4.76 -14.46 17.06
CA ARG A 270 5.77 -14.62 18.12
C ARG A 270 5.18 -14.24 19.47
N GLU A 271 5.60 -14.93 20.52
CA GLU A 271 5.01 -14.77 21.86
C GLU A 271 5.33 -13.42 22.52
N LYS A 272 6.52 -12.86 22.27
CA LYS A 272 6.98 -11.64 22.95
C LYS A 272 7.24 -10.52 21.97
N TRP A 273 6.61 -9.39 22.21
CA TRP A 273 6.78 -8.15 21.47
C TRP A 273 7.12 -7.00 22.42
N THR A 274 7.85 -6.00 21.92
CA THR A 274 8.11 -4.77 22.67
C THR A 274 7.91 -3.57 21.77
N LEU A 275 6.99 -2.67 22.16
CA LEU A 275 6.83 -1.38 21.52
C LEU A 275 7.77 -0.39 22.17
N CYS A 276 8.49 0.42 21.39
CA CYS A 276 9.43 1.42 21.87
C CYS A 276 9.01 2.82 21.40
N THR A 277 9.04 3.81 22.28
CA THR A 277 8.68 5.21 21.95
C THR A 277 9.78 5.95 21.23
N HIS A 278 10.67 5.26 20.52
CA HIS A 278 11.69 5.88 19.70
C HIS A 278 11.07 6.70 18.55
N GLY A 279 11.79 7.70 18.08
CA GLY A 279 11.40 8.46 16.90
C GLY A 279 10.25 9.45 17.10
N THR A 280 9.70 9.87 15.98
CA THR A 280 8.65 10.89 15.89
C THR A 280 7.42 10.35 15.19
N SER A 281 6.26 10.92 15.51
CA SER A 281 5.00 10.61 14.83
C SER A 281 4.29 11.90 14.41
N ILE A 282 3.55 11.87 13.29
CA ILE A 282 2.78 13.02 12.83
C ILE A 282 1.36 12.90 13.37
N ARG A 283 1.01 13.84 14.26
CA ARG A 283 -0.35 14.01 14.76
C ARG A 283 -1.12 14.97 13.87
N THR A 284 -2.26 14.53 13.36
CA THR A 284 -3.21 15.40 12.65
C THR A 284 -4.36 15.80 13.58
N PHE A 285 -4.76 17.07 13.52
CA PHE A 285 -5.82 17.61 14.36
C PHE A 285 -6.57 18.75 13.67
N ARG A 286 -7.76 19.07 14.16
CA ARG A 286 -8.47 20.29 13.75
C ARG A 286 -7.91 21.47 14.51
N ASN A 287 -7.44 22.49 13.81
CA ASN A 287 -6.84 23.68 14.43
C ASN A 287 -7.89 24.79 14.58
N PRO A 288 -8.33 25.13 15.81
CA PRO A 288 -9.33 26.18 16.02
C PRO A 288 -8.85 27.56 15.53
N SER A 289 -7.53 27.84 15.62
CA SER A 289 -6.95 29.11 15.16
C SER A 289 -6.94 29.25 13.64
N LYS A 290 -7.16 28.16 12.89
CA LYS A 290 -7.24 28.11 11.42
C LYS A 290 -8.65 27.72 10.97
N LEU A 291 -9.68 28.26 11.56
CA LEU A 291 -11.10 27.99 11.20
C LEU A 291 -11.43 26.49 11.21
N ASN A 292 -10.89 25.73 12.15
CA ASN A 292 -11.04 24.29 12.25
C ASN A 292 -10.57 23.51 11.01
N GLN A 293 -9.64 24.05 10.23
CA GLN A 293 -8.97 23.30 9.17
C GLN A 293 -8.07 22.23 9.75
N TRP A 294 -7.77 21.20 8.96
CA TRP A 294 -6.83 20.17 9.32
C TRP A 294 -5.41 20.74 9.37
N ASP A 295 -4.74 20.47 10.48
CA ASP A 295 -3.34 20.83 10.72
C ASP A 295 -2.56 19.60 11.20
N SER A 296 -1.24 19.67 11.18
CA SER A 296 -0.38 18.57 11.60
C SER A 296 0.82 19.09 12.37
N GLU A 297 1.21 18.36 13.41
CA GLU A 297 2.44 18.58 14.17
C GLU A 297 3.27 17.32 14.24
N GLU A 298 4.59 17.47 14.26
CA GLU A 298 5.53 16.40 14.55
C GLU A 298 5.69 16.27 16.07
N VAL A 299 5.58 15.04 16.55
CA VAL A 299 5.56 14.72 17.97
C VAL A 299 6.70 13.76 18.29
N VAL A 300 7.64 14.19 19.13
CA VAL A 300 8.62 13.30 19.76
C VAL A 300 7.89 12.48 20.84
N LEU A 301 7.72 11.19 20.61
CA LEU A 301 6.87 10.34 21.43
C LEU A 301 7.36 10.26 22.87
N THR A 302 8.64 10.00 23.08
CA THR A 302 9.24 9.88 24.42
C THR A 302 9.01 11.13 25.25
N ASP A 303 9.22 12.33 24.70
CA ASP A 303 9.01 13.59 25.42
C ASP A 303 7.57 13.81 25.84
N LYS A 304 6.63 13.40 24.97
CA LYS A 304 5.20 13.49 25.30
C LYS A 304 4.79 12.52 26.41
N PHE A 305 5.33 11.31 26.40
CA PHE A 305 5.11 10.35 27.50
C PHE A 305 5.73 10.89 28.80
N LYS A 306 6.98 11.39 28.80
CA LYS A 306 7.62 12.01 29.99
C LYS A 306 6.73 13.10 30.58
N LYS A 307 6.24 14.03 29.75
CA LYS A 307 5.36 15.14 30.19
C LYS A 307 4.03 14.65 30.78
N VAL A 308 3.47 13.53 30.32
CA VAL A 308 2.24 12.98 30.89
C VAL A 308 2.52 12.32 32.24
N PHE A 309 3.62 11.58 32.37
CA PHE A 309 4.02 10.96 33.64
C PHE A 309 4.37 11.99 34.70
N GLU A 310 5.12 13.04 34.34
CA GLU A 310 5.42 14.17 35.22
C GLU A 310 4.15 14.84 35.76
N LYS A 311 3.19 15.18 34.89
CA LYS A 311 1.90 15.76 35.28
C LYS A 311 1.06 14.85 36.15
N ALA A 312 1.19 13.53 35.98
CA ALA A 312 0.50 12.53 36.76
C ALA A 312 1.23 12.18 38.09
N GLY A 313 2.41 12.80 38.36
CA GLY A 313 3.22 12.50 39.53
C GLY A 313 3.80 11.07 39.52
N ILE A 314 4.02 10.49 38.36
CA ILE A 314 4.57 9.13 38.21
C ILE A 314 6.07 9.20 38.04
N ASP A 315 6.79 8.50 38.92
CA ASP A 315 8.23 8.26 38.77
C ASP A 315 8.48 7.29 37.60
N ILE A 316 9.19 7.79 36.56
CA ILE A 316 9.50 7.01 35.36
C ILE A 316 10.50 5.88 35.59
N CYS A 317 11.28 5.92 36.68
CA CYS A 317 12.21 4.87 37.07
C CYS A 317 11.53 3.71 37.84
N GLY A 318 10.29 3.90 38.25
CA GLY A 318 9.50 2.92 38.99
C GLY A 318 8.77 1.90 38.10
N ASN A 319 7.85 1.16 38.74
CA ASN A 319 6.97 0.23 38.01
C ASN A 319 5.83 1.01 37.32
N LEU A 320 6.08 1.39 36.05
CA LEU A 320 5.13 2.19 35.29
C LEU A 320 3.80 1.49 35.03
N LYS A 321 3.78 0.18 34.85
CA LYS A 321 2.53 -0.58 34.67
C LYS A 321 1.61 -0.40 35.88
N ASN A 322 2.12 -0.62 37.08
CA ASN A 322 1.34 -0.47 38.30
C ASN A 322 0.90 0.98 38.52
N ALA A 323 1.80 1.94 38.30
CA ALA A 323 1.50 3.35 38.45
C ALA A 323 0.37 3.81 37.48
N ILE A 324 0.41 3.40 36.21
CA ILE A 324 -0.64 3.71 35.22
C ILE A 324 -1.96 3.07 35.62
N CYS A 325 -1.96 1.79 36.05
CA CYS A 325 -3.15 1.09 36.46
C CYS A 325 -3.78 1.68 37.76
N ALA A 326 -3.00 2.39 38.56
CA ALA A 326 -3.49 3.08 39.77
C ALA A 326 -4.09 4.47 39.50
N LEU A 327 -3.87 5.05 38.27
CA LEU A 327 -4.39 6.38 37.90
C LEU A 327 -5.94 6.43 38.04
N LYS A 328 -6.47 7.47 38.64
CA LYS A 328 -7.91 7.72 38.77
C LYS A 328 -8.41 8.81 37.83
N GLU A 329 -7.54 9.72 37.44
CA GLU A 329 -7.92 10.86 36.65
C GLU A 329 -8.09 10.50 35.18
N LYS A 330 -9.28 10.82 34.65
CA LYS A 330 -9.66 10.63 33.24
C LYS A 330 -8.65 11.27 32.29
N ALA A 331 -8.24 12.51 32.58
CA ALA A 331 -7.40 13.31 31.70
C ALA A 331 -6.03 12.64 31.38
N HIS A 332 -5.39 12.04 32.38
CA HIS A 332 -4.12 11.35 32.22
C HIS A 332 -4.27 10.07 31.38
N LEU A 333 -5.27 9.24 31.68
CA LEU A 333 -5.52 8.01 30.93
C LEU A 333 -5.96 8.25 29.49
N GLU A 334 -6.82 9.25 29.27
CA GLU A 334 -7.20 9.65 27.91
C GLU A 334 -5.98 10.10 27.09
N LYS A 335 -5.07 10.86 27.72
CA LYS A 335 -3.85 11.31 27.07
C LYS A 335 -2.88 10.17 26.78
N LEU A 336 -2.72 9.21 27.70
CA LEU A 336 -1.91 8.02 27.49
C LEU A 336 -2.46 7.17 26.33
N MET A 337 -3.78 6.95 26.25
CA MET A 337 -4.41 6.24 25.14
C MET A 337 -4.21 6.96 23.79
N GLN A 338 -4.24 8.30 23.77
CA GLN A 338 -3.91 9.09 22.58
C GLN A 338 -2.44 8.91 22.16
N LEU A 339 -1.50 8.88 23.12
CA LEU A 339 -0.09 8.63 22.83
C LEU A 339 0.15 7.19 22.36
N MET A 340 -0.52 6.20 22.93
CA MET A 340 -0.48 4.82 22.42
C MET A 340 -0.97 4.73 20.97
N LYS A 341 -2.03 5.47 20.62
CA LYS A 341 -2.50 5.53 19.24
C LYS A 341 -1.43 6.11 18.30
N LEU A 342 -0.68 7.13 18.72
CA LEU A 342 0.42 7.71 17.94
C LEU A 342 1.62 6.77 17.86
N LEU A 343 1.95 6.08 18.95
CA LEU A 343 3.03 5.07 18.98
C LEU A 343 2.77 3.93 17.98
N LEU A 344 1.52 3.49 17.88
CA LEU A 344 1.09 2.42 16.99
C LEU A 344 0.85 2.89 15.55
N GLN A 345 1.00 4.20 15.26
CA GLN A 345 0.85 4.78 13.95
C GLN A 345 2.17 4.67 13.18
N MET A 346 2.35 3.58 12.41
CA MET A 346 3.58 3.41 11.63
C MET A 346 3.67 4.39 10.45
N ARG A 347 2.58 4.66 9.74
CA ARG A 347 2.56 5.60 8.61
C ARG A 347 2.43 7.03 9.10
N ASN A 348 3.35 7.89 8.70
CA ASN A 348 3.41 9.30 9.02
C ASN A 348 3.36 10.15 7.74
N SER A 349 2.31 10.94 7.58
CA SER A 349 2.12 11.77 6.39
C SER A 349 1.54 13.13 6.72
N LYS A 350 1.98 14.18 6.00
CA LYS A 350 1.39 15.52 6.06
C LYS A 350 0.58 15.77 4.79
N PRO A 351 -0.68 16.21 4.90
CA PRO A 351 -1.48 16.57 3.74
C PRO A 351 -0.81 17.66 2.90
N ASN A 352 -0.92 17.56 1.58
CA ASN A 352 -0.38 18.55 0.62
C ASN A 352 1.13 18.80 0.72
N THR A 353 1.90 17.83 1.20
CA THR A 353 3.37 17.85 1.24
C THR A 353 3.93 16.53 0.77
N GLU A 354 5.23 16.48 0.45
CA GLU A 354 5.94 15.24 0.09
C GLU A 354 6.26 14.35 1.32
N VAL A 355 5.89 14.77 2.51
CA VAL A 355 6.17 14.01 3.74
C VAL A 355 5.26 12.79 3.83
N ASP A 356 5.83 11.62 3.57
CA ASP A 356 5.19 10.31 3.73
C ASP A 356 6.26 9.26 4.04
N TYR A 357 6.30 8.79 5.27
CA TYR A 357 7.27 7.81 5.72
C TYR A 357 6.68 6.83 6.71
N MET A 358 7.36 5.73 6.92
CA MET A 358 7.02 4.73 7.92
C MET A 358 8.12 4.57 8.94
N ILE A 359 7.73 4.47 10.21
CA ILE A 359 8.59 4.08 11.33
C ILE A 359 7.89 2.94 12.07
N SER A 360 8.59 1.84 12.29
CA SER A 360 8.10 0.75 13.14
C SER A 360 8.35 1.06 14.61
N PRO A 361 7.38 0.83 15.52
CA PRO A 361 7.63 0.92 16.95
C PRO A 361 8.33 -0.33 17.52
N VAL A 362 8.60 -1.33 16.70
CA VAL A 362 9.19 -2.61 17.11
C VAL A 362 10.54 -2.80 16.46
N ALA A 363 11.54 -3.19 17.24
CA ALA A 363 12.85 -3.54 16.75
C ALA A 363 12.92 -4.98 16.20
N ASP A 364 13.82 -5.20 15.25
CA ASP A 364 14.22 -6.54 14.81
C ASP A 364 15.05 -7.26 15.88
N GLU A 365 15.56 -8.46 15.58
CA GLU A 365 16.38 -9.26 16.48
C GLU A 365 17.74 -8.62 16.76
N GLN A 366 18.21 -7.74 15.90
CA GLN A 366 19.45 -6.98 16.03
C GLN A 366 19.27 -5.64 16.80
N GLY A 367 18.03 -5.29 17.11
CA GLY A 367 17.69 -4.03 17.80
C GLY A 367 17.48 -2.84 16.87
N ASN A 368 17.39 -3.04 15.54
CA ASN A 368 17.14 -1.99 14.57
C ASN A 368 15.63 -1.82 14.32
N PHE A 369 15.23 -0.58 14.06
CA PHE A 369 13.84 -0.26 13.70
C PHE A 369 13.73 -0.01 12.20
N TYR A 370 12.66 -0.50 11.61
CA TYR A 370 12.34 -0.11 10.25
C TYR A 370 11.96 1.38 10.19
N ASP A 371 12.73 2.14 9.43
CA ASP A 371 12.44 3.53 9.08
C ASP A 371 12.66 3.69 7.57
N SER A 372 11.59 3.98 6.83
CA SER A 372 11.63 4.08 5.37
C SER A 372 12.50 5.23 4.85
N ARG A 373 12.92 6.16 5.72
CA ARG A 373 13.80 7.29 5.37
C ARG A 373 15.28 6.90 5.33
N CYS A 374 15.64 5.73 5.85
CA CYS A 374 17.05 5.29 5.93
C CYS A 374 17.66 4.85 4.59
N GLY A 375 16.90 4.86 3.47
CA GLY A 375 17.43 4.63 2.12
C GLY A 375 17.98 3.22 1.89
N ASN A 376 17.45 2.21 2.57
CA ASN A 376 17.84 0.82 2.37
C ASN A 376 17.08 0.22 1.18
N SER A 377 17.76 0.01 0.06
CA SER A 377 17.16 -0.54 -1.17
C SER A 377 16.56 -1.95 -1.03
N ALA A 378 16.90 -2.67 0.05
CA ALA A 378 16.32 -3.98 0.37
C ALA A 378 14.96 -3.87 1.09
N LEU A 379 14.54 -2.66 1.47
CA LEU A 379 13.32 -2.38 2.21
C LEU A 379 12.46 -1.33 1.46
N PRO A 380 11.14 -1.28 1.72
CA PRO A 380 10.28 -0.28 1.10
C PRO A 380 10.66 1.17 1.46
N ASP A 381 10.66 2.07 0.46
CA ASP A 381 11.10 3.46 0.60
C ASP A 381 10.03 4.39 1.21
N ASN A 382 8.76 4.00 1.17
CA ASN A 382 7.63 4.78 1.68
C ASN A 382 6.43 3.88 1.99
N ALA A 383 5.33 4.47 2.43
CA ALA A 383 4.15 3.72 2.85
C ALA A 383 3.43 3.00 1.70
N ASP A 384 3.37 3.60 0.49
CA ASP A 384 2.74 2.97 -0.68
C ASP A 384 3.64 1.85 -1.23
N ALA A 385 4.99 2.05 -1.19
CA ALA A 385 5.97 1.01 -1.47
C ALA A 385 5.80 -0.19 -0.51
N ASN A 386 5.61 0.09 0.78
CA ASN A 386 5.35 -0.94 1.78
C ASN A 386 4.02 -1.65 1.54
N GLY A 387 2.98 -0.93 1.13
CA GLY A 387 1.70 -1.51 0.71
C GLY A 387 1.89 -2.51 -0.42
N ALA A 388 2.51 -2.08 -1.52
CA ALA A 388 2.79 -2.92 -2.67
C ALA A 388 3.67 -4.15 -2.32
N TYR A 389 4.69 -3.96 -1.48
CA TYR A 389 5.54 -5.03 -1.00
C TYR A 389 4.78 -6.08 -0.20
N ASN A 390 3.95 -5.66 0.76
CA ASN A 390 3.16 -6.58 1.56
C ASN A 390 2.04 -7.26 0.76
N ILE A 391 1.49 -6.60 -0.27
CA ILE A 391 0.57 -7.22 -1.22
C ILE A 391 1.29 -8.35 -1.96
N ALA A 392 2.50 -8.12 -2.47
CA ALA A 392 3.30 -9.14 -3.14
C ALA A 392 3.61 -10.34 -2.21
N ARG A 393 3.97 -10.08 -0.94
CA ARG A 393 4.28 -11.14 0.05
C ARG A 393 3.08 -11.96 0.49
N LYS A 394 1.87 -11.40 0.44
CA LYS A 394 0.64 -12.11 0.79
C LYS A 394 0.15 -13.04 -0.32
N GLY A 395 0.48 -12.75 -1.57
CA GLY A 395 0.12 -13.56 -2.75
C GLY A 395 1.06 -14.71 -2.96
#